data_c8b849f6e1919f4dedc3bd11294ce266
#
_entry.id   c8b849f6e1919f4dedc3bd11294ce266
#
_cell.length_a   1.000
_cell.length_b   1.000
_cell.length_c   1.000
_cell.angle_alpha   90.00
_cell.angle_beta   90.00
_cell.angle_gamma   90.00
#
_symmetry.space_group_name_H-M   'P 1'
#
loop_
_entity.id
_entity.type
_entity.pdbx_description
1 polymer ?
#
loop_
_entity_poly.entity_id
_entity_poly.type
_entity_poly.pdbx_seq_one_letter_code
_entity_poly.pdbx_strand_id
1 'polypeptide(L)'
;MSNKKASKQDNPKPNAKVAVAAGAFLLFIGILAFVFMSQDNKQAEPVVDVAATRAAALASEYSPSIGNPNAKVQIVEFLDPACGTCAMFYPMVKSWMEQVPGQIHLTVRHVAFHEGVDEAVKVLEASRKQDKYWETLEALLKTQQQWVLNHVVQKDRILPAIASVGLDIERLKADMNSMETLRNFEKDKQDSVTLKVTATPEYFVNGRQMASFGQQQLADLVREELEK
;
A
#
# COMPACT_ATOMS: atom_id res chain seq x y z
N MET A 1 55.21 -2.22 94.75
CA MET A 1 55.23 -1.08 93.78
C MET A 1 55.54 -1.68 92.40
N SER A 2 54.57 -1.97 91.65
CA SER A 2 54.76 -2.61 90.32
C SER A 2 54.02 -1.86 89.26
N ASN A 3 54.80 -1.34 88.35
CA ASN A 3 54.29 -0.54 87.17
C ASN A 3 53.92 -1.50 86.05
N LYS A 4 52.64 -1.56 85.68
CA LYS A 4 52.16 -2.33 84.52
C LYS A 4 52.05 -1.35 83.34
N LYS A 5 52.95 -1.50 82.37
CA LYS A 5 52.88 -0.82 81.08
C LYS A 5 51.80 -1.47 80.21
N ALA A 6 50.84 -0.69 79.72
CA ALA A 6 49.85 -1.12 78.71
C ALA A 6 50.49 -1.13 77.33
N SER A 7 50.36 -2.26 76.62
CA SER A 7 50.78 -2.43 75.23
C SER A 7 49.69 -1.89 74.29
N LYS A 8 50.09 -0.97 73.41
CA LYS A 8 49.25 -0.41 72.34
C LYS A 8 49.30 -1.41 71.20
N GLN A 9 48.14 -1.95 70.84
CA GLN A 9 47.96 -2.76 69.65
C GLN A 9 47.79 -1.85 68.42
N ASP A 10 48.77 -1.86 67.53
CA ASP A 10 48.69 -1.18 66.23
C ASP A 10 47.80 -2.01 65.27
N ASN A 11 46.69 -1.40 64.87
CA ASN A 11 45.82 -1.94 63.86
C ASN A 11 46.37 -1.57 62.43
N PRO A 12 46.63 -2.52 61.55
CA PRO A 12 47.15 -2.19 60.20
C PRO A 12 46.08 -1.47 59.37
N LYS A 13 46.42 -0.29 58.90
CA LYS A 13 45.56 0.47 57.90
C LYS A 13 45.50 -0.33 56.59
N PRO A 14 44.31 -0.50 56.00
CA PRO A 14 44.20 -1.18 54.74
C PRO A 14 44.93 -0.41 53.64
N ASN A 15 45.75 -1.13 52.83
CA ASN A 15 46.54 -0.57 51.77
C ASN A 15 45.59 0.02 50.70
N ALA A 16 45.67 1.33 50.44
CA ALA A 16 44.84 2.07 49.47
C ALA A 16 44.86 1.47 48.06
N LYS A 17 45.93 0.79 47.67
CA LYS A 17 46.05 0.07 46.40
C LYS A 17 45.12 -1.14 46.26
N VAL A 18 44.81 -1.85 47.34
CA VAL A 18 43.89 -3.01 47.32
C VAL A 18 42.43 -2.53 47.25
N ALA A 19 42.10 -1.43 47.92
CA ALA A 19 40.74 -0.86 47.87
C ALA A 19 40.37 -0.32 46.47
N VAL A 20 41.33 0.28 45.75
CA VAL A 20 41.12 0.76 44.36
C VAL A 20 40.94 -0.41 43.39
N ALA A 21 41.68 -1.50 43.53
CA ALA A 21 41.56 -2.68 42.68
C ALA A 21 40.20 -3.42 42.88
N ALA A 22 39.71 -3.51 44.10
CA ALA A 22 38.40 -4.12 44.39
C ALA A 22 37.24 -3.26 43.88
N GLY A 23 37.33 -1.93 43.99
CA GLY A 23 36.31 -1.01 43.43
C GLY A 23 36.23 -1.06 41.91
N ALA A 24 37.36 -1.13 41.21
CA ALA A 24 37.41 -1.24 39.75
C ALA A 24 36.83 -2.58 39.23
N PHE A 25 37.07 -3.68 39.97
CA PHE A 25 36.56 -5.00 39.62
C PHE A 25 35.02 -5.10 39.79
N LEU A 26 34.47 -4.51 40.85
CA LEU A 26 33.01 -4.45 41.06
C LEU A 26 32.28 -3.56 40.04
N LEU A 27 32.88 -2.44 39.62
CA LEU A 27 32.38 -1.60 38.54
C LEU A 27 32.39 -2.34 37.20
N PHE A 28 33.43 -3.12 36.92
CA PHE A 28 33.53 -3.91 35.70
C PHE A 28 32.47 -5.03 35.62
N ILE A 29 32.23 -5.72 36.75
CA ILE A 29 31.15 -6.73 36.85
C ILE A 29 29.76 -6.07 36.70
N GLY A 30 29.54 -4.89 37.29
CA GLY A 30 28.30 -4.13 37.17
C GLY A 30 28.02 -3.70 35.73
N ILE A 31 29.03 -3.23 35.00
CA ILE A 31 28.92 -2.88 33.59
C ILE A 31 28.66 -4.11 32.72
N LEU A 32 29.37 -5.23 32.95
CA LEU A 32 29.13 -6.48 32.25
C LEU A 32 27.72 -7.04 32.49
N ALA A 33 27.23 -7.01 33.72
CA ALA A 33 25.87 -7.41 34.06
C ALA A 33 24.81 -6.49 33.41
N PHE A 34 25.05 -5.17 33.40
CA PHE A 34 24.17 -4.21 32.73
C PHE A 34 24.14 -4.41 31.22
N VAL A 35 25.28 -4.65 30.57
CA VAL A 35 25.37 -4.95 29.15
C VAL A 35 24.66 -6.27 28.82
N PHE A 36 24.85 -7.29 29.68
CA PHE A 36 24.18 -8.59 29.49
C PHE A 36 22.65 -8.49 29.67
N MET A 37 22.19 -7.75 30.69
CA MET A 37 20.75 -7.48 30.89
C MET A 37 20.14 -6.60 29.80
N SER A 38 20.94 -5.73 29.17
CA SER A 38 20.49 -4.89 28.05
C SER A 38 20.43 -5.64 26.71
N GLN A 39 21.07 -6.80 26.59
CA GLN A 39 21.05 -7.60 25.36
C GLN A 39 19.81 -8.49 25.23
N ASP A 40 19.11 -8.81 26.32
CA ASP A 40 17.89 -9.62 26.26
C ASP A 40 16.63 -8.85 25.86
N ASN A 41 16.72 -7.53 25.67
CA ASN A 41 15.61 -6.71 25.22
C ASN A 41 15.67 -6.45 23.71
N LYS A 42 16.09 -7.43 22.90
CA LYS A 42 15.69 -7.48 21.50
C LYS A 42 14.19 -7.77 21.49
N GLN A 43 13.37 -6.72 21.52
CA GLN A 43 11.99 -6.81 21.07
C GLN A 43 12.03 -7.53 19.72
N ALA A 44 11.48 -8.74 19.67
CA ALA A 44 11.26 -9.43 18.42
C ALA A 44 10.46 -8.45 17.56
N GLU A 45 11.05 -7.99 16.47
CA GLU A 45 10.29 -7.22 15.48
C GLU A 45 9.04 -8.05 15.14
N PRO A 46 7.85 -7.43 15.12
CA PRO A 46 6.64 -8.16 14.82
C PRO A 46 6.85 -8.89 13.49
N VAL A 47 6.76 -10.21 13.52
CA VAL A 47 6.81 -11.04 12.30
C VAL A 47 5.63 -10.60 11.46
N VAL A 48 5.88 -9.76 10.47
CA VAL A 48 4.86 -9.31 9.53
C VAL A 48 4.46 -10.53 8.70
N ASP A 49 3.23 -10.99 8.88
CA ASP A 49 2.67 -12.02 8.02
C ASP A 49 2.47 -11.40 6.61
N VAL A 50 3.39 -11.74 5.72
CA VAL A 50 3.41 -11.23 4.34
C VAL A 50 2.14 -11.63 3.60
N ALA A 51 1.61 -12.83 3.84
CA ALA A 51 0.39 -13.31 3.17
C ALA A 51 -0.83 -12.51 3.66
N ALA A 52 -0.99 -12.32 4.97
CA ALA A 52 -2.04 -11.49 5.53
C ALA A 52 -1.94 -10.03 5.09
N THR A 53 -0.73 -9.47 5.04
CA THR A 53 -0.48 -8.10 4.57
C THR A 53 -0.88 -7.94 3.10
N ARG A 54 -0.53 -8.89 2.23
CA ARG A 54 -0.93 -8.88 0.82
C ARG A 54 -2.44 -9.03 0.66
N ALA A 55 -3.06 -9.94 1.41
CA ALA A 55 -4.51 -10.12 1.40
C ALA A 55 -5.24 -8.83 1.83
N ALA A 56 -4.78 -8.17 2.88
CA ALA A 56 -5.31 -6.89 3.33
C ALA A 56 -5.14 -5.77 2.29
N ALA A 57 -4.01 -5.75 1.57
CA ALA A 57 -3.76 -4.78 0.51
C ALA A 57 -4.64 -5.02 -0.75
N LEU A 58 -5.08 -6.23 -1.00
CA LEU A 58 -6.02 -6.56 -2.07
C LEU A 58 -7.48 -6.31 -1.66
N ALA A 59 -7.81 -6.48 -0.38
CA ALA A 59 -9.14 -6.24 0.15
C ALA A 59 -9.39 -4.73 0.25
N SER A 60 -10.34 -4.21 -0.55
CA SER A 60 -10.61 -2.77 -0.60
C SER A 60 -12.12 -2.50 -0.70
N GLU A 61 -12.75 -2.30 0.46
CA GLU A 61 -14.17 -1.96 0.54
C GLU A 61 -14.49 -0.56 0.01
N TYR A 62 -13.50 0.34 0.00
CA TYR A 62 -13.66 1.72 -0.48
C TYR A 62 -13.47 1.86 -1.99
N SER A 63 -12.91 0.86 -2.66
CA SER A 63 -12.61 0.94 -4.10
C SER A 63 -13.86 0.76 -4.96
N PRO A 64 -13.95 1.43 -6.11
CA PRO A 64 -15.03 1.21 -7.04
C PRO A 64 -15.01 -0.24 -7.55
N SER A 65 -16.17 -0.88 -7.50
CA SER A 65 -16.32 -2.25 -7.99
C SER A 65 -17.62 -2.43 -8.75
N ILE A 66 -17.65 -3.42 -9.64
CA ILE A 66 -18.80 -3.77 -10.48
C ILE A 66 -18.92 -5.29 -10.62
N GLY A 67 -20.13 -5.77 -10.72
CA GLY A 67 -20.45 -7.20 -10.80
C GLY A 67 -20.98 -7.75 -9.48
N ASN A 68 -21.15 -9.06 -9.40
CA ASN A 68 -21.60 -9.71 -8.17
C ASN A 68 -20.45 -9.78 -7.15
N PRO A 69 -20.56 -9.19 -5.94
CA PRO A 69 -19.50 -9.26 -4.93
C PRO A 69 -19.16 -10.68 -4.49
N ASN A 70 -20.08 -11.63 -4.69
CA ASN A 70 -19.88 -13.07 -4.42
C ASN A 70 -19.55 -13.86 -5.70
N ALA A 71 -19.08 -13.20 -6.75
CA ALA A 71 -18.69 -13.86 -7.97
C ALA A 71 -17.55 -14.85 -7.74
N LYS A 72 -17.52 -15.93 -8.51
CA LYS A 72 -16.49 -16.97 -8.46
C LYS A 72 -15.09 -16.41 -8.77
N VAL A 73 -15.02 -15.42 -9.68
CA VAL A 73 -13.79 -14.76 -10.09
C VAL A 73 -13.78 -13.32 -9.59
N GLN A 74 -12.84 -13.03 -8.71
CA GLN A 74 -12.56 -11.69 -8.18
C GLN A 74 -11.35 -11.11 -8.90
N ILE A 75 -11.55 -10.05 -9.67
CA ILE A 75 -10.47 -9.34 -10.38
C ILE A 75 -10.21 -8.03 -9.64
N VAL A 76 -8.95 -7.77 -9.27
CA VAL A 76 -8.46 -6.46 -8.83
C VAL A 76 -7.52 -5.93 -9.90
N GLU A 77 -7.84 -4.77 -10.45
CA GLU A 77 -7.04 -4.07 -11.44
C GLU A 77 -6.42 -2.81 -10.82
N PHE A 78 -5.10 -2.70 -10.83
CA PHE A 78 -4.41 -1.44 -10.60
C PHE A 78 -4.27 -0.72 -11.95
N LEU A 79 -5.00 0.39 -12.06
CA LEU A 79 -5.21 1.14 -13.28
C LEU A 79 -4.63 2.55 -13.15
N ASP A 80 -3.89 2.99 -14.17
CA ASP A 80 -3.53 4.38 -14.40
C ASP A 80 -4.41 4.92 -15.54
N PRO A 81 -5.25 5.95 -15.31
CA PRO A 81 -6.16 6.44 -16.34
C PRO A 81 -5.47 6.97 -17.59
N ALA A 82 -4.19 7.37 -17.50
CA ALA A 82 -3.40 7.83 -18.64
C ALA A 82 -2.65 6.70 -19.35
N CYS A 83 -2.71 5.47 -18.85
CA CYS A 83 -2.05 4.32 -19.46
C CYS A 83 -2.82 3.80 -20.69
N GLY A 84 -2.21 3.83 -21.88
CA GLY A 84 -2.83 3.34 -23.13
C GLY A 84 -3.15 1.84 -23.07
N THR A 85 -2.35 1.05 -22.37
CA THR A 85 -2.59 -0.38 -22.18
C THR A 85 -3.80 -0.63 -21.28
N CYS A 86 -4.02 0.20 -20.24
CA CYS A 86 -5.24 0.14 -19.43
C CYS A 86 -6.49 0.40 -20.31
N ALA A 87 -6.44 1.41 -21.17
CA ALA A 87 -7.52 1.70 -22.10
C ALA A 87 -7.81 0.55 -23.08
N MET A 88 -6.81 -0.27 -23.39
CA MET A 88 -6.95 -1.45 -24.27
C MET A 88 -7.52 -2.67 -23.53
N PHE A 89 -7.12 -2.89 -22.27
CA PHE A 89 -7.50 -4.09 -21.50
C PHE A 89 -8.88 -3.95 -20.85
N TYR A 90 -9.25 -2.77 -20.39
CA TYR A 90 -10.52 -2.54 -19.70
C TYR A 90 -11.76 -3.01 -20.49
N PRO A 91 -11.94 -2.68 -21.80
CA PRO A 91 -13.06 -3.18 -22.56
C PRO A 91 -13.10 -4.71 -22.70
N MET A 92 -11.94 -5.35 -22.73
CA MET A 92 -11.82 -6.82 -22.77
C MET A 92 -12.36 -7.45 -21.49
N VAL A 93 -11.98 -6.95 -20.32
CA VAL A 93 -12.50 -7.43 -19.02
C VAL A 93 -14.01 -7.21 -18.94
N LYS A 94 -14.50 -6.05 -19.36
CA LYS A 94 -15.94 -5.75 -19.43
C LYS A 94 -16.67 -6.75 -20.32
N SER A 95 -16.13 -7.06 -21.51
CA SER A 95 -16.71 -8.05 -22.42
C SER A 95 -16.79 -9.44 -21.78
N TRP A 96 -15.80 -9.86 -21.01
CA TRP A 96 -15.88 -11.15 -20.29
C TRP A 96 -16.99 -11.15 -19.24
N MET A 97 -17.15 -10.05 -18.50
CA MET A 97 -18.24 -9.92 -17.54
C MET A 97 -19.64 -10.06 -18.19
N GLU A 98 -19.78 -9.56 -19.42
CA GLU A 98 -21.01 -9.70 -20.23
C GLU A 98 -21.22 -11.13 -20.73
N GLN A 99 -20.14 -11.85 -21.08
CA GLN A 99 -20.20 -13.25 -21.57
C GLN A 99 -20.51 -14.26 -20.46
N VAL A 100 -20.11 -13.99 -19.21
CA VAL A 100 -20.36 -14.85 -18.04
C VAL A 100 -21.03 -14.06 -16.91
N PRO A 101 -22.31 -13.66 -17.08
CA PRO A 101 -22.99 -12.77 -16.14
C PRO A 101 -22.95 -13.29 -14.70
N GLY A 102 -22.58 -12.40 -13.77
CA GLY A 102 -22.54 -12.71 -12.34
C GLY A 102 -21.36 -13.56 -11.88
N GLN A 103 -20.49 -14.05 -12.79
CA GLN A 103 -19.36 -14.89 -12.43
C GLN A 103 -18.05 -14.11 -12.23
N ILE A 104 -17.98 -12.87 -12.67
CA ILE A 104 -16.81 -11.98 -12.49
C ILE A 104 -17.22 -10.74 -11.71
N HIS A 105 -16.39 -10.38 -10.74
CA HIS A 105 -16.43 -9.11 -10.02
C HIS A 105 -15.13 -8.35 -10.27
N LEU A 106 -15.22 -7.10 -10.70
CA LEU A 106 -14.08 -6.25 -10.97
C LEU A 106 -14.00 -5.14 -9.93
N THR A 107 -12.85 -5.01 -9.27
CA THR A 107 -12.47 -3.88 -8.42
C THR A 107 -11.35 -3.11 -9.08
N VAL A 108 -11.48 -1.80 -9.20
CA VAL A 108 -10.44 -0.93 -9.75
C VAL A 108 -9.75 -0.16 -8.64
N ARG A 109 -8.41 -0.16 -8.67
CA ARG A 109 -7.51 0.56 -7.78
C ARG A 109 -6.68 1.54 -8.63
N HIS A 110 -6.42 2.74 -8.12
CA HIS A 110 -5.72 3.75 -8.91
C HIS A 110 -4.25 3.86 -8.53
N VAL A 111 -3.41 3.94 -9.57
CA VAL A 111 -2.01 4.35 -9.45
C VAL A 111 -1.73 5.54 -10.36
N ALA A 112 -0.68 6.30 -10.08
CA ALA A 112 -0.29 7.51 -10.79
C ALA A 112 1.15 7.35 -11.29
N PHE A 113 1.33 6.67 -12.42
CA PHE A 113 2.65 6.46 -13.02
C PHE A 113 2.94 7.46 -14.15
N HIS A 114 1.91 8.09 -14.72
CA HIS A 114 2.08 9.16 -15.70
C HIS A 114 2.08 10.53 -15.03
N GLU A 115 2.85 11.45 -15.57
CA GLU A 115 2.92 12.83 -15.06
C GLU A 115 1.56 13.53 -15.15
N GLY A 116 1.10 14.06 -14.02
CA GLY A 116 -0.15 14.82 -13.92
C GLY A 116 -1.42 13.99 -13.83
N VAL A 117 -1.35 12.65 -13.84
CA VAL A 117 -2.53 11.76 -13.82
C VAL A 117 -3.28 11.79 -12.49
N ASP A 118 -2.65 12.27 -11.42
CA ASP A 118 -3.28 12.49 -10.12
C ASP A 118 -4.58 13.30 -10.22
N GLU A 119 -4.64 14.24 -11.15
CA GLU A 119 -5.85 15.03 -11.40
C GLU A 119 -6.98 14.18 -11.98
N ALA A 120 -6.70 13.30 -12.94
CA ALA A 120 -7.69 12.38 -13.48
C ALA A 120 -8.19 11.37 -12.43
N VAL A 121 -7.31 10.89 -11.55
CA VAL A 121 -7.71 10.02 -10.42
C VAL A 121 -8.64 10.75 -9.47
N LYS A 122 -8.35 12.02 -9.12
CA LYS A 122 -9.24 12.82 -8.26
C LYS A 122 -10.60 13.04 -8.91
N VAL A 123 -10.65 13.27 -10.23
CA VAL A 123 -11.90 13.37 -10.99
C VAL A 123 -12.71 12.07 -10.89
N LEU A 124 -12.06 10.91 -11.08
CA LEU A 124 -12.70 9.60 -10.95
C LEU A 124 -13.26 9.36 -9.55
N GLU A 125 -12.44 9.57 -8.51
CA GLU A 125 -12.87 9.40 -7.13
C GLU A 125 -14.02 10.36 -6.74
N ALA A 126 -13.97 11.60 -7.21
CA ALA A 126 -15.04 12.57 -6.98
C ALA A 126 -16.33 12.24 -7.74
N SER A 127 -16.23 11.67 -8.95
CA SER A 127 -17.39 11.28 -9.74
C SER A 127 -18.23 10.17 -9.09
N ARG A 128 -17.63 9.37 -8.18
CA ARG A 128 -18.33 8.37 -7.37
C ARG A 128 -19.44 8.98 -6.51
N LYS A 129 -19.21 10.18 -6.00
CA LYS A 129 -20.19 10.89 -5.16
C LYS A 129 -21.40 11.38 -5.93
N GLN A 130 -21.35 11.22 -7.27
CA GLN A 130 -22.45 11.50 -8.19
C GLN A 130 -22.94 10.21 -8.87
N ASP A 131 -22.53 9.03 -8.41
CA ASP A 131 -22.84 7.71 -8.98
C ASP A 131 -22.46 7.59 -10.46
N LYS A 132 -21.35 8.26 -10.87
CA LYS A 132 -20.90 8.39 -12.26
C LYS A 132 -19.47 7.90 -12.49
N TYR A 133 -18.95 7.05 -11.59
CA TYR A 133 -17.58 6.58 -11.69
C TYR A 133 -17.30 5.82 -12.99
N TRP A 134 -18.16 4.85 -13.32
CA TRP A 134 -17.92 3.97 -14.48
C TRP A 134 -18.03 4.71 -15.79
N GLU A 135 -19.03 5.56 -15.94
CA GLU A 135 -19.22 6.43 -17.12
C GLU A 135 -18.05 7.41 -17.27
N THR A 136 -17.52 7.93 -16.15
CA THR A 136 -16.37 8.83 -16.16
C THR A 136 -15.10 8.09 -16.55
N LEU A 137 -14.85 6.89 -16.01
CA LEU A 137 -13.71 6.05 -16.36
C LEU A 137 -13.74 5.69 -17.85
N GLU A 138 -14.88 5.22 -18.35
CA GLU A 138 -15.06 4.86 -19.77
C GLU A 138 -14.87 6.06 -20.70
N ALA A 139 -15.37 7.23 -20.33
CA ALA A 139 -15.15 8.47 -21.08
C ALA A 139 -13.67 8.85 -21.13
N LEU A 140 -12.97 8.82 -20.00
CA LEU A 140 -11.52 9.12 -19.93
C LEU A 140 -10.71 8.15 -20.78
N LEU A 141 -10.93 6.84 -20.65
CA LEU A 141 -10.20 5.83 -21.41
C LEU A 141 -10.47 5.96 -22.91
N LYS A 142 -11.72 6.18 -23.32
CA LYS A 142 -12.12 6.36 -24.72
C LYS A 142 -11.53 7.61 -25.36
N THR A 143 -11.40 8.69 -24.60
CA THR A 143 -10.91 9.98 -25.08
C THR A 143 -9.44 10.24 -24.74
N GLN A 144 -8.72 9.23 -24.27
CA GLN A 144 -7.37 9.37 -23.70
C GLN A 144 -6.42 10.18 -24.58
N GLN A 145 -6.45 9.99 -25.91
CA GLN A 145 -5.61 10.74 -26.86
C GLN A 145 -5.91 12.26 -26.90
N GLN A 146 -7.03 12.72 -26.35
CA GLN A 146 -7.39 14.12 -26.32
C GLN A 146 -6.79 14.85 -25.13
N TRP A 147 -6.52 14.14 -24.03
CA TRP A 147 -6.06 14.71 -22.77
C TRP A 147 -4.71 14.15 -22.27
N VAL A 148 -4.16 13.11 -22.93
CA VAL A 148 -2.80 12.62 -22.70
C VAL A 148 -1.96 12.87 -23.95
N LEU A 149 -0.94 13.72 -23.86
CA LEU A 149 -0.05 14.02 -24.97
C LEU A 149 1.38 13.69 -24.57
N ASN A 150 2.08 12.87 -25.36
CA ASN A 150 3.46 12.46 -25.11
C ASN A 150 3.65 11.91 -23.68
N HIS A 151 2.72 11.08 -23.22
CA HIS A 151 2.69 10.49 -21.86
C HIS A 151 2.50 11.48 -20.72
N VAL A 152 2.11 12.74 -21.00
CA VAL A 152 1.84 13.79 -20.00
C VAL A 152 0.38 14.17 -20.05
N VAL A 153 -0.24 14.22 -18.87
CA VAL A 153 -1.66 14.61 -18.74
C VAL A 153 -1.81 16.13 -18.90
N GLN A 154 -2.71 16.51 -19.80
CA GLN A 154 -3.15 17.90 -20.01
C GLN A 154 -4.36 18.16 -19.09
N LYS A 155 -4.11 18.67 -17.89
CA LYS A 155 -5.12 18.81 -16.81
C LYS A 155 -6.35 19.63 -17.24
N ASP A 156 -6.14 20.65 -18.05
CA ASP A 156 -7.20 21.50 -18.61
C ASP A 156 -8.11 20.78 -19.61
N ARG A 157 -7.68 19.63 -20.13
CA ARG A 157 -8.43 18.81 -21.09
C ARG A 157 -9.23 17.68 -20.44
N ILE A 158 -9.03 17.39 -19.17
CA ILE A 158 -9.74 16.30 -18.47
C ILE A 158 -11.25 16.58 -18.43
N LEU A 159 -11.67 17.76 -17.94
CA LEU A 159 -13.10 18.10 -17.85
C LEU A 159 -13.80 18.14 -19.20
N PRO A 160 -13.22 18.74 -20.27
CA PRO A 160 -13.77 18.59 -21.62
C PRO A 160 -13.92 17.14 -22.08
N ALA A 161 -12.97 16.26 -21.76
CA ALA A 161 -13.00 14.86 -22.17
C ALA A 161 -14.16 14.06 -21.56
N ILE A 162 -14.68 14.48 -20.42
CA ILE A 162 -15.80 13.83 -19.70
C ILE A 162 -17.11 14.64 -19.77
N ALA A 163 -17.20 15.66 -20.60
CA ALA A 163 -18.37 16.56 -20.66
C ALA A 163 -19.68 15.80 -20.95
N SER A 164 -19.62 14.69 -21.72
CA SER A 164 -20.79 13.87 -22.06
C SER A 164 -21.35 13.05 -20.88
N VAL A 165 -20.62 12.92 -19.76
CA VAL A 165 -21.04 12.14 -18.58
C VAL A 165 -22.17 12.83 -17.82
N GLY A 166 -22.26 14.18 -17.92
CA GLY A 166 -23.31 14.95 -17.24
C GLY A 166 -23.08 15.11 -15.74
N LEU A 167 -21.82 15.33 -15.34
CA LEU A 167 -21.45 15.64 -13.97
C LEU A 167 -21.79 17.10 -13.60
N ASP A 168 -22.19 17.32 -12.36
CA ASP A 168 -22.15 18.65 -11.75
C ASP A 168 -20.68 19.02 -11.52
N ILE A 169 -20.16 19.92 -12.34
CA ILE A 169 -18.72 20.27 -12.35
C ILE A 169 -18.30 21.06 -11.11
N GLU A 170 -19.17 21.91 -10.54
CA GLU A 170 -18.82 22.64 -9.33
C GLU A 170 -18.75 21.71 -8.10
N ARG A 171 -19.70 20.79 -7.98
CA ARG A 171 -19.67 19.72 -6.99
C ARG A 171 -18.45 18.80 -7.19
N LEU A 172 -18.15 18.43 -8.44
CA LEU A 172 -16.99 17.60 -8.78
C LEU A 172 -15.68 18.25 -8.27
N LYS A 173 -15.47 19.53 -8.59
CA LYS A 173 -14.26 20.29 -8.15
C LYS A 173 -14.13 20.36 -6.64
N ALA A 174 -15.24 20.55 -5.92
CA ALA A 174 -15.25 20.53 -4.45
C ALA A 174 -14.87 19.14 -3.91
N ASP A 175 -15.43 18.09 -4.48
CA ASP A 175 -15.22 16.71 -4.05
C ASP A 175 -13.82 16.16 -4.39
N MET A 176 -13.18 16.64 -5.45
CA MET A 176 -11.80 16.25 -5.85
C MET A 176 -10.77 16.48 -4.75
N ASN A 177 -10.98 17.51 -3.91
CA ASN A 177 -10.08 17.85 -2.81
C ASN A 177 -10.63 17.43 -1.43
N SER A 178 -11.67 16.62 -1.39
CA SER A 178 -12.21 16.12 -0.12
C SER A 178 -11.21 15.16 0.54
N MET A 179 -11.22 15.14 1.87
CA MET A 179 -10.36 14.23 2.66
C MET A 179 -10.58 12.76 2.30
N GLU A 180 -11.78 12.39 1.89
CA GLU A 180 -12.11 11.04 1.46
C GLU A 180 -11.42 10.69 0.15
N THR A 181 -11.58 11.52 -0.90
CA THR A 181 -10.91 11.36 -2.20
C THR A 181 -9.40 11.22 -2.05
N LEU A 182 -8.78 12.11 -1.27
CA LEU A 182 -7.33 12.11 -1.07
C LEU A 182 -6.87 10.87 -0.30
N ARG A 183 -7.62 10.45 0.74
CA ARG A 183 -7.29 9.27 1.53
C ARG A 183 -7.42 7.98 0.73
N ASN A 184 -8.47 7.83 -0.08
CA ASN A 184 -8.68 6.64 -0.90
C ASN A 184 -7.54 6.47 -1.91
N PHE A 185 -7.19 7.55 -2.59
CA PHE A 185 -6.07 7.53 -3.54
C PHE A 185 -4.72 7.25 -2.87
N GLU A 186 -4.46 7.85 -1.69
CA GLU A 186 -3.23 7.57 -0.94
C GLU A 186 -3.16 6.10 -0.49
N LYS A 187 -4.28 5.52 -0.08
CA LYS A 187 -4.37 4.11 0.29
C LYS A 187 -4.07 3.20 -0.90
N ASP A 188 -4.60 3.51 -2.09
CA ASP A 188 -4.31 2.77 -3.32
C ASP A 188 -2.81 2.78 -3.65
N LYS A 189 -2.14 3.93 -3.50
CA LYS A 189 -0.68 4.04 -3.68
C LYS A 189 0.09 3.18 -2.68
N GLN A 190 -0.27 3.21 -1.40
CA GLN A 190 0.38 2.41 -0.36
C GLN A 190 0.21 0.91 -0.62
N ASP A 191 -0.98 0.48 -1.00
CA ASP A 191 -1.26 -0.91 -1.31
C ASP A 191 -0.56 -1.37 -2.58
N SER A 192 -0.44 -0.51 -3.60
CA SER A 192 0.32 -0.81 -4.80
C SER A 192 1.80 -1.10 -4.51
N VAL A 193 2.41 -0.34 -3.58
CA VAL A 193 3.78 -0.60 -3.11
C VAL A 193 3.86 -1.94 -2.36
N THR A 194 2.92 -2.21 -1.47
CA THR A 194 2.84 -3.47 -0.71
C THR A 194 2.72 -4.68 -1.64
N LEU A 195 1.94 -4.55 -2.71
CA LEU A 195 1.71 -5.59 -3.71
C LEU A 195 2.78 -5.65 -4.79
N LYS A 196 3.74 -4.70 -4.77
CA LYS A 196 4.83 -4.56 -5.76
C LYS A 196 4.30 -4.31 -7.17
N VAL A 197 3.25 -3.51 -7.30
CA VAL A 197 2.75 -3.01 -8.58
C VAL A 197 3.74 -2.01 -9.13
N THR A 198 4.35 -2.31 -10.26
CA THR A 198 5.39 -1.48 -10.89
C THR A 198 5.07 -1.05 -12.32
N ALA A 199 3.97 -1.55 -12.87
CA ALA A 199 3.46 -1.22 -14.20
C ALA A 199 1.93 -1.25 -14.20
N THR A 200 1.32 -0.74 -15.27
CA THR A 200 -0.14 -0.76 -15.45
C THR A 200 -0.53 -1.25 -16.85
N PRO A 201 -1.67 -1.93 -16.95
CA PRO A 201 -2.50 -2.44 -15.86
C PRO A 201 -1.80 -3.60 -15.13
N GLU A 202 -1.98 -3.71 -13.82
CA GLU A 202 -1.61 -4.91 -13.06
C GLU A 202 -2.86 -5.59 -12.55
N TYR A 203 -2.97 -6.91 -12.79
CA TYR A 203 -4.15 -7.71 -12.44
C TYR A 203 -3.85 -8.75 -11.38
N PHE A 204 -4.79 -8.86 -10.44
CA PHE A 204 -4.85 -9.97 -9.49
C PHE A 204 -6.20 -10.67 -9.67
N VAL A 205 -6.17 -11.98 -9.94
CA VAL A 205 -7.37 -12.81 -10.13
C VAL A 205 -7.44 -13.80 -8.98
N ASN A 206 -8.46 -13.73 -8.14
CA ASN A 206 -8.57 -14.48 -6.89
C ASN A 206 -7.28 -14.41 -6.05
N GLY A 207 -6.66 -13.21 -5.97
CA GLY A 207 -5.42 -12.96 -5.25
C GLY A 207 -4.14 -13.39 -5.96
N ARG A 208 -4.23 -14.08 -7.10
CA ARG A 208 -3.10 -14.51 -7.93
C ARG A 208 -2.69 -13.38 -8.88
N GLN A 209 -1.46 -12.89 -8.76
CA GLN A 209 -0.87 -11.96 -9.71
C GLN A 209 -0.53 -12.69 -11.02
N MET A 210 -0.65 -12.01 -12.17
CA MET A 210 -0.20 -12.58 -13.45
C MET A 210 1.30 -12.90 -13.40
N ALA A 211 1.68 -14.08 -13.88
CA ALA A 211 3.09 -14.49 -13.96
C ALA A 211 3.86 -13.73 -15.04
N SER A 212 3.17 -13.34 -16.11
CA SER A 212 3.69 -12.51 -17.20
C SER A 212 2.58 -11.67 -17.77
N PHE A 213 2.93 -10.48 -18.29
CA PHE A 213 1.97 -9.55 -18.81
C PHE A 213 1.50 -9.93 -20.21
N GLY A 214 0.18 -9.88 -20.46
CA GLY A 214 -0.43 -10.10 -21.76
C GLY A 214 -1.92 -10.40 -21.69
N GLN A 215 -2.64 -10.14 -22.78
CA GLN A 215 -4.07 -10.40 -22.88
C GLN A 215 -4.41 -11.89 -22.74
N GLN A 216 -3.62 -12.74 -23.40
CA GLN A 216 -3.80 -14.19 -23.34
C GLN A 216 -3.56 -14.72 -21.92
N GLN A 217 -2.54 -14.23 -21.25
CA GLN A 217 -2.19 -14.61 -19.88
C GLN A 217 -3.30 -14.26 -18.89
N LEU A 218 -3.88 -13.06 -19.04
CA LEU A 218 -5.03 -12.67 -18.22
C LEU A 218 -6.26 -13.54 -18.54
N ALA A 219 -6.53 -13.79 -19.83
CA ALA A 219 -7.65 -14.64 -20.25
C ALA A 219 -7.52 -16.07 -19.72
N ASP A 220 -6.33 -16.64 -19.78
CA ASP A 220 -6.05 -17.97 -19.27
C ASP A 220 -6.23 -18.05 -17.76
N LEU A 221 -5.74 -17.05 -17.03
CA LEU A 221 -5.89 -16.98 -15.58
C LEU A 221 -7.37 -16.86 -15.15
N VAL A 222 -8.15 -16.02 -15.83
CA VAL A 222 -9.60 -15.90 -15.58
C VAL A 222 -10.33 -17.19 -15.91
N ARG A 223 -10.00 -17.86 -17.03
CA ARG A 223 -10.59 -19.13 -17.42
C ARG A 223 -10.31 -20.23 -16.38
N GLU A 224 -9.05 -20.36 -15.95
CA GLU A 224 -8.69 -21.31 -14.89
C GLU A 224 -9.53 -21.11 -13.63
N GLU A 225 -9.79 -19.86 -13.23
CA GLU A 225 -10.59 -19.60 -12.04
C GLU A 225 -12.09 -19.83 -12.26
N LEU A 226 -12.58 -19.66 -13.50
CA LEU A 226 -13.97 -20.00 -13.86
C LEU A 226 -14.23 -21.51 -13.89
N GLU A 227 -13.22 -22.31 -14.19
CA GLU A 227 -13.33 -23.78 -14.31
C GLU A 227 -13.20 -24.52 -12.96
N LYS A 228 -12.63 -23.91 -11.93
CA LYS A 228 -12.53 -24.49 -10.57
C LYS A 228 -13.89 -24.70 -9.93
#